data_0823302140366b89375e9bd7b2ca9d1e
#
_entry.id   0823302140366b89375e9bd7b2ca9d1e
#
_cell.length_a   1.000
_cell.length_b   1.000
_cell.length_c   1.000
_cell.angle_alpha   90.00
_cell.angle_beta   90.00
_cell.angle_gamma   90.00
#
_symmetry.space_group_name_H-M   'P 1'
#
loop_
_entity.id
_entity.type
_entity.pdbx_description
1 polymer ?
#
loop_
_entity_poly.entity_id
_entity_poly.type
_entity_poly.pdbx_seq_one_letter_code
_entity_poly.pdbx_strand_id
1 'polypeptide(L)'
;MKIHPRLTAVLICGSLLAILSLAAAAQDAIVVQTVTATTYLNGGIGQSEENTMRRIAKEFPLRMTFSERKDGEFIADVPVVISDMQGKPVFELAKAGPMLDVVLPNGKYKVSARFKGLTESQEVTLDGKDGRDLHFNWKEK
;
A
#
# COMPACT_ATOMS: atom_id res chain seq x y z
N MET A 1 -41.44 -60.35 61.01
CA MET A 1 -40.46 -59.25 61.18
C MET A 1 -40.20 -58.61 59.82
N LYS A 2 -40.65 -57.42 59.60
CA LYS A 2 -40.75 -56.76 58.31
C LYS A 2 -39.46 -56.05 57.95
N ILE A 3 -38.84 -56.43 56.82
CA ILE A 3 -37.73 -55.74 56.26
C ILE A 3 -38.16 -55.21 54.90
N HIS A 4 -38.27 -53.94 54.79
CA HIS A 4 -38.56 -53.27 53.56
C HIS A 4 -37.23 -52.96 52.79
N PRO A 5 -37.04 -53.37 51.55
CA PRO A 5 -35.97 -52.90 50.77
C PRO A 5 -36.34 -51.56 50.24
N ARG A 6 -35.57 -50.55 50.62
CA ARG A 6 -35.62 -49.22 50.04
C ARG A 6 -34.98 -49.27 48.65
N LEU A 7 -35.77 -49.00 47.65
CA LEU A 7 -35.25 -48.68 46.30
C LEU A 7 -34.44 -47.41 46.40
N THR A 8 -33.19 -47.55 46.26
CA THR A 8 -32.33 -46.37 46.00
C THR A 8 -32.27 -46.18 44.46
N ALA A 9 -32.98 -45.17 44.01
CA ALA A 9 -32.88 -44.72 42.64
C ALA A 9 -31.51 -44.05 42.47
N VAL A 10 -30.65 -44.66 41.71
CA VAL A 10 -29.40 -44.07 41.28
C VAL A 10 -29.71 -43.14 40.12
N LEU A 11 -29.73 -41.89 40.40
CA LEU A 11 -29.75 -40.82 39.39
C LEU A 11 -28.35 -40.79 38.76
N ILE A 12 -28.23 -41.37 37.60
CA ILE A 12 -27.06 -41.17 36.76
C ILE A 12 -27.21 -39.81 36.13
N CYS A 13 -26.58 -38.82 36.77
CA CYS A 13 -26.44 -37.47 36.23
C CYS A 13 -25.37 -37.56 35.12
N GLY A 14 -25.84 -37.79 33.92
CA GLY A 14 -25.00 -37.73 32.73
C GLY A 14 -24.53 -36.28 32.53
N SER A 15 -23.32 -36.02 32.96
CA SER A 15 -22.65 -34.78 32.64
C SER A 15 -22.30 -34.76 31.15
N LEU A 16 -23.20 -34.20 30.36
CA LEU A 16 -22.92 -33.88 28.96
C LEU A 16 -21.92 -32.74 28.99
N LEU A 17 -20.63 -33.08 28.95
CA LEU A 17 -19.59 -32.08 28.63
C LEU A 17 -19.84 -31.69 27.19
N ALA A 18 -20.55 -30.59 27.03
CA ALA A 18 -20.54 -29.84 25.80
C ALA A 18 -19.14 -29.25 25.63
N ILE A 19 -18.31 -29.95 24.88
CA ILE A 19 -17.06 -29.41 24.37
C ILE A 19 -17.48 -28.31 23.37
N LEU A 20 -17.60 -27.08 23.88
CA LEU A 20 -17.61 -25.91 23.02
C LEU A 20 -16.24 -25.87 22.35
N SER A 21 -16.15 -26.48 21.18
CA SER A 21 -15.06 -26.19 20.26
C SER A 21 -15.23 -24.72 19.88
N LEU A 22 -14.50 -23.85 20.57
CA LEU A 22 -14.24 -22.50 20.09
C LEU A 22 -13.43 -22.71 18.82
N ALA A 23 -14.11 -22.81 17.69
CA ALA A 23 -13.49 -22.54 16.42
C ALA A 23 -13.03 -21.09 16.52
N ALA A 24 -11.75 -20.90 16.84
CA ALA A 24 -11.10 -19.63 16.57
C ALA A 24 -11.24 -19.44 15.07
N ALA A 25 -12.27 -18.74 14.65
CA ALA A 25 -12.30 -18.14 13.34
C ALA A 25 -11.02 -17.32 13.32
N ALA A 26 -10.05 -17.76 12.52
CA ALA A 26 -9.00 -16.88 12.07
C ALA A 26 -9.73 -15.72 11.42
N GLN A 27 -9.96 -14.67 12.19
CA GLN A 27 -10.29 -13.40 11.61
C GLN A 27 -9.07 -13.08 10.78
N ASP A 28 -9.21 -13.25 9.48
CA ASP A 28 -8.36 -12.52 8.55
C ASP A 28 -8.41 -11.10 9.08
N ALA A 29 -7.35 -10.71 9.77
CA ALA A 29 -7.13 -9.33 10.10
C ALA A 29 -7.11 -8.65 8.74
N ILE A 30 -8.26 -8.08 8.37
CA ILE A 30 -8.29 -7.07 7.34
C ILE A 30 -7.34 -6.03 7.92
N VAL A 31 -6.10 -6.11 7.50
CA VAL A 31 -5.17 -5.01 7.65
C VAL A 31 -5.84 -3.92 6.84
N VAL A 32 -6.64 -3.11 7.54
CA VAL A 32 -7.05 -1.83 7.00
C VAL A 32 -5.73 -1.09 6.86
N GLN A 33 -5.10 -1.28 5.74
CA GLN A 33 -4.13 -0.31 5.28
C GLN A 33 -4.94 0.97 5.21
N THR A 34 -4.74 1.79 6.21
CA THR A 34 -5.14 3.18 6.12
C THR A 34 -4.17 3.76 5.07
N VAL A 35 -4.46 3.47 3.82
CA VAL A 35 -4.01 4.31 2.74
C VAL A 35 -4.69 5.61 3.08
N THR A 36 -3.97 6.51 3.70
CA THR A 36 -4.38 7.90 3.80
C THR A 36 -4.79 8.23 2.38
N ALA A 37 -6.07 8.58 2.18
CA ALA A 37 -6.60 8.74 0.83
C ALA A 37 -5.78 9.80 0.12
N THR A 38 -4.74 9.35 -0.53
CA THR A 38 -3.75 10.21 -1.18
C THR A 38 -4.27 10.50 -2.56
N THR A 39 -4.53 11.76 -2.82
CA THR A 39 -4.87 12.20 -4.18
C THR A 39 -3.65 12.06 -5.06
N TYR A 40 -3.81 11.41 -6.18
CA TYR A 40 -2.74 11.26 -7.16
C TYR A 40 -3.30 11.31 -8.59
N LEU A 41 -2.42 11.63 -9.52
CA LEU A 41 -2.69 11.57 -10.95
C LEU A 41 -1.63 10.68 -11.60
N ASN A 42 -2.07 9.66 -12.31
CA ASN A 42 -1.22 8.69 -12.99
C ASN A 42 -1.54 8.71 -14.49
N GLY A 43 -0.52 8.89 -15.32
CA GLY A 43 -0.73 8.97 -16.77
C GLY A 43 0.54 9.34 -17.54
N GLY A 44 0.39 10.19 -18.54
CA GLY A 44 1.49 10.59 -19.43
C GLY A 44 1.67 9.66 -20.62
N ILE A 45 0.67 8.82 -20.90
CA ILE A 45 0.66 7.97 -22.10
C ILE A 45 0.06 8.77 -23.25
N GLY A 46 0.92 9.13 -24.19
CA GLY A 46 0.56 9.95 -25.33
C GLY A 46 0.48 11.45 -25.02
N GLN A 47 0.57 12.24 -26.07
CA GLN A 47 0.75 13.70 -26.00
C GLN A 47 -0.39 14.41 -25.25
N SER A 48 -1.61 13.92 -25.36
CA SER A 48 -2.78 14.56 -24.72
C SER A 48 -2.73 14.46 -23.21
N GLU A 49 -2.42 13.27 -22.68
CA GLU A 49 -2.28 13.07 -21.23
C GLU A 49 -1.08 13.82 -20.69
N GLU A 50 0.06 13.74 -21.36
CA GLU A 50 1.27 14.47 -20.99
C GLU A 50 1.00 15.98 -20.90
N ASN A 51 0.37 16.57 -21.89
CA ASN A 51 0.02 17.99 -21.88
C ASN A 51 -0.93 18.35 -20.73
N THR A 52 -1.90 17.47 -20.44
CA THR A 52 -2.82 17.69 -19.33
C THR A 52 -2.10 17.64 -18.00
N MET A 53 -1.24 16.65 -17.75
CA MET A 53 -0.47 16.54 -16.53
C MET A 53 0.46 17.73 -16.34
N ARG A 54 1.15 18.15 -17.37
CA ARG A 54 2.03 19.34 -17.31
C ARG A 54 1.26 20.63 -16.96
N ARG A 55 0.05 20.77 -17.46
CA ARG A 55 -0.78 21.96 -17.20
C ARG A 55 -1.20 22.07 -15.75
N ILE A 56 -1.53 20.95 -15.10
CA ILE A 56 -2.00 20.93 -13.71
C ILE A 56 -0.91 20.54 -12.70
N ALA A 57 0.31 20.33 -13.16
CA ALA A 57 1.44 19.89 -12.33
C ALA A 57 1.67 20.74 -11.06
N LYS A 58 1.37 22.04 -11.11
CA LYS A 58 1.52 22.95 -9.98
C LYS A 58 0.63 22.64 -8.79
N GLU A 59 -0.44 21.88 -9.00
CA GLU A 59 -1.37 21.47 -7.95
C GLU A 59 -0.83 20.30 -7.12
N PHE A 60 0.24 19.65 -7.58
CA PHE A 60 0.84 18.50 -6.93
C PHE A 60 2.22 18.82 -6.35
N PRO A 61 2.41 18.60 -5.03
CA PRO A 61 3.69 18.88 -4.38
C PRO A 61 4.81 17.91 -4.79
N LEU A 62 4.49 16.70 -5.24
CA LEU A 62 5.46 15.72 -5.71
C LEU A 62 5.07 15.22 -7.08
N ARG A 63 6.00 15.34 -8.01
CA ARG A 63 5.83 14.91 -9.41
C ARG A 63 6.99 14.00 -9.79
N MET A 64 6.67 12.90 -10.45
CA MET A 64 7.63 11.90 -10.84
C MET A 64 7.52 11.57 -12.33
N THR A 65 8.67 11.35 -12.96
CA THR A 65 8.77 10.93 -14.36
C THR A 65 9.64 9.69 -14.44
N PHE A 66 9.20 8.72 -15.22
CA PHE A 66 9.89 7.45 -15.41
C PHE A 66 10.32 7.28 -16.86
N SER A 67 11.60 7.00 -17.06
CA SER A 67 12.18 6.85 -18.37
C SER A 67 13.31 5.82 -18.37
N GLU A 68 13.65 5.31 -19.54
CA GLU A 68 14.82 4.46 -19.73
C GLU A 68 15.73 4.99 -20.84
N ARG A 69 16.92 4.42 -20.94
CA ARG A 69 17.91 4.70 -22.00
C ARG A 69 18.46 6.12 -21.96
N LYS A 70 19.39 6.39 -22.82
CA LYS A 70 20.06 7.70 -22.88
C LYS A 70 19.20 8.81 -23.48
N ASP A 71 18.27 8.42 -24.35
CA ASP A 71 17.32 9.32 -25.00
C ASP A 71 16.12 9.72 -24.13
N GLY A 72 15.97 9.06 -22.95
CA GLY A 72 14.90 9.38 -22.00
C GLY A 72 13.52 8.88 -22.46
N GLU A 73 13.47 7.75 -23.17
CA GLU A 73 12.21 7.14 -23.58
C GLU A 73 11.33 6.87 -22.36
N PHE A 74 10.09 7.35 -22.39
CA PHE A 74 9.12 7.15 -21.33
C PHE A 74 8.74 5.69 -21.17
N ILE A 75 8.62 5.25 -19.93
CA ILE A 75 8.22 3.89 -19.56
C ILE A 75 6.97 3.90 -18.67
N ALA A 76 6.20 2.84 -18.75
CA ALA A 76 5.00 2.62 -17.95
C ALA A 76 5.09 1.32 -17.13
N ASP A 77 4.05 1.03 -16.36
CA ASP A 77 3.95 -0.15 -15.50
C ASP A 77 5.07 -0.24 -14.45
N VAL A 78 5.50 0.89 -13.94
CA VAL A 78 6.54 1.00 -12.93
C VAL A 78 5.94 0.88 -11.53
N PRO A 79 6.28 -0.14 -10.73
CA PRO A 79 5.91 -0.19 -9.33
C PRO A 79 6.62 0.92 -8.54
N VAL A 80 5.84 1.70 -7.78
CA VAL A 80 6.33 2.82 -6.96
C VAL A 80 5.88 2.64 -5.52
N VAL A 81 6.80 2.87 -4.59
CA VAL A 81 6.53 2.94 -3.15
C VAL A 81 7.11 4.23 -2.62
N ILE A 82 6.30 5.00 -1.90
CA ILE A 82 6.74 6.17 -1.14
C ILE A 82 6.63 5.83 0.33
N SER A 83 7.73 5.97 1.06
CA SER A 83 7.80 5.71 2.49
C SER A 83 8.22 6.96 3.26
N ASP A 84 7.80 7.04 4.53
CA ASP A 84 8.39 8.01 5.46
C ASP A 84 9.84 7.62 5.80
N MET A 85 10.52 8.44 6.58
CA MET A 85 11.91 8.20 6.95
C MET A 85 12.08 7.07 7.97
N GLN A 86 11.01 6.53 8.53
CA GLN A 86 10.98 5.33 9.37
C GLN A 86 10.75 4.06 8.55
N GLY A 87 10.60 4.18 7.22
CA GLY A 87 10.39 3.06 6.32
C GLY A 87 8.93 2.61 6.21
N LYS A 88 7.98 3.35 6.81
CA LYS A 88 6.56 3.04 6.69
C LYS A 88 6.03 3.52 5.34
N PRO A 89 5.44 2.64 4.52
CA PRO A 89 4.81 3.05 3.28
C PRO A 89 3.65 4.02 3.53
N VAL A 90 3.64 5.12 2.79
CA VAL A 90 2.57 6.13 2.80
C VAL A 90 1.79 6.17 1.49
N PHE A 91 2.38 5.65 0.42
CA PHE A 91 1.76 5.51 -0.89
C PHE A 91 2.38 4.35 -1.65
N GLU A 92 1.56 3.55 -2.30
CA GLU A 92 1.99 2.44 -3.16
C GLU A 92 1.15 2.41 -4.43
N LEU A 93 1.81 2.23 -5.56
CA LEU A 93 1.15 2.05 -6.86
C LEU A 93 1.88 0.97 -7.66
N ALA A 94 1.16 -0.08 -8.02
CA ALA A 94 1.75 -1.23 -8.71
C ALA A 94 2.14 -0.92 -10.17
N LYS A 95 1.45 0.02 -10.80
CA LYS A 95 1.63 0.35 -12.23
C LYS A 95 1.54 1.86 -12.43
N ALA A 96 2.65 2.55 -12.19
CA ALA A 96 2.78 3.95 -12.57
C ALA A 96 3.00 4.08 -14.06
N GLY A 97 2.34 5.07 -14.66
CA GLY A 97 2.62 5.50 -16.04
C GLY A 97 3.91 6.31 -16.13
N PRO A 98 4.21 6.88 -17.28
CA PRO A 98 5.41 7.70 -17.44
C PRO A 98 5.46 8.90 -16.50
N MET A 99 4.32 9.38 -16.06
CA MET A 99 4.18 10.49 -15.12
C MET A 99 3.26 10.12 -13.96
N LEU A 100 3.68 10.45 -12.75
CA LEU A 100 2.92 10.24 -11.53
C LEU A 100 3.05 11.45 -10.62
N ASP A 101 1.94 12.10 -10.35
CA ASP A 101 1.86 13.26 -9.47
C ASP A 101 1.07 12.90 -8.21
N VAL A 102 1.60 13.26 -7.03
CA VAL A 102 1.05 12.80 -5.75
C VAL A 102 0.94 13.97 -4.78
N VAL A 103 -0.18 14.04 -4.06
CA VAL A 103 -0.38 14.96 -2.95
C VAL A 103 0.03 14.28 -1.65
N LEU A 104 1.06 14.78 -1.01
CA LEU A 104 1.53 14.32 0.30
C LEU A 104 1.67 15.52 1.25
N PRO A 105 1.49 15.31 2.56
CA PRO A 105 1.81 16.33 3.57
C PRO A 105 3.29 16.76 3.52
N ASN A 106 3.58 17.93 4.05
CA ASN A 106 4.98 18.35 4.22
C ASN A 106 5.74 17.33 5.06
N GLY A 107 6.96 17.03 4.65
CA GLY A 107 7.79 16.03 5.30
C GLY A 107 8.91 15.52 4.41
N LYS A 108 9.66 14.57 4.94
CA LYS A 108 10.72 13.88 4.21
C LYS A 108 10.25 12.48 3.85
N TYR A 109 10.50 12.10 2.62
CA TYR A 109 10.06 10.83 2.05
C TYR A 109 11.18 10.18 1.26
N LYS A 110 11.12 8.86 1.20
CA LYS A 110 11.91 8.05 0.28
C LYS A 110 11.00 7.48 -0.79
N VAL A 111 11.27 7.79 -2.04
CA VAL A 111 10.57 7.24 -3.21
C VAL A 111 11.41 6.14 -3.82
N SER A 112 10.83 4.96 -3.95
CA SER A 112 11.45 3.80 -4.59
C SER A 112 10.64 3.38 -5.80
N ALA A 113 11.29 3.20 -6.92
CA ALA A 113 10.68 2.76 -8.16
C ALA A 113 11.49 1.60 -8.75
N ARG A 114 10.82 0.65 -9.39
CA ARG A 114 11.46 -0.56 -9.92
C ARG A 114 11.13 -0.76 -11.39
N PHE A 115 12.16 -1.05 -12.17
CA PHE A 115 12.01 -1.39 -13.58
C PHE A 115 13.01 -2.45 -13.99
N LYS A 116 12.58 -3.46 -14.74
CA LYS A 116 13.43 -4.60 -15.20
C LYS A 116 14.28 -5.22 -14.06
N GLY A 117 13.70 -5.35 -12.86
CA GLY A 117 14.38 -5.91 -11.70
C GLY A 117 15.33 -4.96 -10.96
N LEU A 118 15.56 -3.74 -11.46
CA LEU A 118 16.41 -2.73 -10.84
C LEU A 118 15.55 -1.74 -10.07
N THR A 119 15.87 -1.55 -8.79
CA THR A 119 15.22 -0.56 -7.94
C THR A 119 16.09 0.68 -7.83
N GLU A 120 15.52 1.83 -8.13
CA GLU A 120 16.10 3.13 -7.85
C GLU A 120 15.32 3.83 -6.74
N SER A 121 16.02 4.58 -5.90
CA SER A 121 15.42 5.30 -4.78
C SER A 121 15.98 6.71 -4.69
N GLN A 122 15.10 7.67 -4.40
CA GLN A 122 15.46 9.07 -4.17
C GLN A 122 14.79 9.57 -2.91
N GLU A 123 15.46 10.40 -2.15
CA GLU A 123 14.88 11.11 -1.02
C GLU A 123 14.38 12.48 -1.47
N VAL A 124 13.25 12.92 -0.89
CA VAL A 124 12.63 14.19 -1.20
C VAL A 124 12.10 14.85 0.07
N THR A 125 12.23 16.17 0.14
CA THR A 125 11.61 16.98 1.19
C THR A 125 10.54 17.86 0.57
N LEU A 126 9.31 17.74 1.09
CA LEU A 126 8.18 18.60 0.74
C LEU A 126 8.02 19.64 1.84
N ASP A 127 8.10 20.92 1.46
CA ASP A 127 8.07 22.05 2.39
C ASP A 127 6.83 22.95 2.21
N GLY A 128 5.98 22.61 1.26
CA GLY A 128 4.75 23.34 0.96
C GLY A 128 4.96 24.64 0.20
N LYS A 129 6.19 24.98 -0.18
CA LYS A 129 6.48 26.21 -0.94
C LYS A 129 6.50 25.92 -2.44
N ASP A 130 7.40 25.02 -2.85
CA ASP A 130 7.56 24.63 -4.23
C ASP A 130 7.37 23.13 -4.38
N GLY A 131 6.79 22.72 -5.49
CA GLY A 131 6.71 21.30 -5.82
C GLY A 131 8.09 20.72 -6.13
N ARG A 132 8.22 19.41 -5.98
CA ARG A 132 9.44 18.67 -6.26
C ARG A 132 9.23 17.76 -7.45
N ASP A 133 10.18 17.79 -8.36
CA ASP A 133 10.24 16.91 -9.52
C ASP A 133 11.33 15.86 -9.31
N LEU A 134 10.96 14.59 -9.40
CA LEU A 134 11.88 13.47 -9.38
C LEU A 134 11.89 12.80 -10.74
N HIS A 135 13.07 12.53 -11.27
CA HIS A 135 13.26 11.83 -12.52
C HIS A 135 13.95 10.50 -12.24
N PHE A 136 13.28 9.42 -12.56
CA PHE A 136 13.84 8.07 -12.52
C PHE A 136 14.20 7.67 -13.94
N ASN A 137 15.48 7.34 -14.17
CA ASN A 137 15.95 6.93 -15.48
C ASN A 137 16.86 5.72 -15.37
N TRP A 138 16.38 4.59 -15.89
CA TRP A 138 17.15 3.35 -15.95
C TRP A 138 17.97 3.31 -17.24
N LYS A 139 19.17 3.83 -17.13
CA LYS A 139 20.16 3.71 -18.22
C LYS A 139 20.62 2.26 -18.31
N GLU A 140 20.62 1.71 -19.48
CA GLU A 140 21.30 0.43 -19.70
C GLU A 140 22.76 0.58 -19.30
N LYS A 141 23.23 -0.32 -18.42
CA LYS A 141 24.63 -0.47 -18.07
C LYS A 141 25.32 -1.34 -19.10
#